data_b52de5b4ecde68047db416a3511a1420
#
_entry.id   b52de5b4ecde68047db416a3511a1420
#
_cell.length_a   1.000
_cell.length_b   1.000
_cell.length_c   1.000
_cell.angle_alpha   90.00
_cell.angle_beta   90.00
_cell.angle_gamma   90.00
#
_symmetry.space_group_name_H-M   'P 1'
#
loop_
_entity.id
_entity.type
_entity.pdbx_description
1 polymer ?
#
loop_
_entity_poly.entity_id
_entity_poly.type
_entity_poly.pdbx_seq_one_letter_code
_entity_poly.pdbx_strand_id
1 'polypeptide(L)'
;MCVAPPRLRVYNPAMPEPRKLQAAQVNVTFGEGVTIVEPCNLYGCTISDGSFIGPFVEIQKQVTIGKRVRVQSHAFICELVTIGDDCFISHGAMFINDLFQIGGPAWGQSHLWKPTVLGNKVSIGTNATILPVTICDNVVVGAGAVVTKDIAVPGVYAGNPARLIRKL
;
A
#
# COMPACT_ATOMS: atom_id res chain seq x y z
N MET A 1 32.19 32.87 -2.18
CA MET A 1 31.02 33.42 -2.87
C MET A 1 29.78 32.94 -2.09
N CYS A 2 29.11 33.83 -1.37
CA CYS A 2 27.84 33.52 -0.71
C CYS A 2 26.76 33.46 -1.78
N VAL A 3 26.17 32.28 -1.96
CA VAL A 3 24.98 32.13 -2.80
C VAL A 3 23.79 32.69 -2.02
N ALA A 4 23.13 33.70 -2.55
CA ALA A 4 21.92 34.25 -1.94
C ALA A 4 20.84 33.17 -1.83
N PRO A 5 20.07 33.10 -0.73
CA PRO A 5 19.00 32.14 -0.59
C PRO A 5 17.94 32.37 -1.68
N PRO A 6 17.29 31.31 -2.18
CA PRO A 6 16.24 31.43 -3.17
C PRO A 6 15.11 32.31 -2.60
N ARG A 7 14.71 33.34 -3.37
CA ARG A 7 13.58 34.20 -3.00
C ARG A 7 12.32 33.32 -2.95
N LEU A 8 11.70 33.26 -1.80
CA LEU A 8 10.35 32.71 -1.66
C LEU A 8 9.45 33.44 -2.67
N ARG A 9 8.80 32.71 -3.57
CA ARG A 9 7.82 33.29 -4.50
C ARG A 9 6.67 33.85 -3.67
N VAL A 10 6.51 35.17 -3.75
CA VAL A 10 5.34 35.84 -3.19
C VAL A 10 4.12 35.37 -3.98
N TYR A 11 3.07 34.95 -3.28
CA TYR A 11 1.78 34.60 -3.89
C TYR A 11 1.31 35.74 -4.79
N ASN A 12 1.12 35.47 -6.07
CA ASN A 12 0.55 36.40 -7.03
C ASN A 12 -0.92 36.01 -7.31
N PRO A 13 -1.90 36.79 -6.88
CA PRO A 13 -3.33 36.48 -7.05
C PRO A 13 -3.79 36.45 -8.53
N ALA A 14 -2.95 36.86 -9.47
CA ALA A 14 -3.23 36.80 -10.90
C ALA A 14 -2.85 35.46 -11.56
N MET A 15 -2.23 34.52 -10.81
CA MET A 15 -1.95 33.18 -11.33
C MET A 15 -3.15 32.25 -11.09
N PRO A 16 -3.50 31.42 -12.07
CA PRO A 16 -4.59 30.45 -11.88
C PRO A 16 -4.29 29.55 -10.67
N GLU A 17 -5.26 29.44 -9.78
CA GLU A 17 -5.11 28.52 -8.63
C GLU A 17 -5.04 27.05 -9.11
N PRO A 18 -4.17 26.25 -8.49
CA PRO A 18 -4.12 24.83 -8.80
C PRO A 18 -5.44 24.15 -8.39
N ARG A 19 -5.88 23.16 -9.15
CA ARG A 19 -6.96 22.28 -8.72
C ARG A 19 -6.53 21.52 -7.47
N LYS A 20 -7.15 21.82 -6.34
CA LYS A 20 -6.88 21.14 -5.06
C LYS A 20 -7.87 19.99 -4.91
N LEU A 21 -7.36 18.79 -4.72
CA LEU A 21 -8.14 17.63 -4.31
C LEU A 21 -7.86 17.39 -2.83
N GLN A 22 -8.91 17.23 -2.05
CA GLN A 22 -8.76 16.99 -0.62
C GLN A 22 -8.39 15.53 -0.40
N ALA A 23 -7.24 15.27 0.23
CA ALA A 23 -6.90 13.97 0.77
C ALA A 23 -7.67 13.78 2.08
N ALA A 24 -8.43 12.70 2.18
CA ALA A 24 -9.27 12.43 3.35
C ALA A 24 -9.79 10.99 3.30
N GLN A 25 -10.73 10.69 4.17
CA GLN A 25 -11.49 9.45 4.15
C GLN A 25 -12.73 9.65 3.27
N VAL A 26 -12.72 9.09 2.06
CA VAL A 26 -13.80 9.27 1.07
C VAL A 26 -14.36 7.92 0.65
N ASN A 27 -15.67 7.70 0.85
CA ASN A 27 -16.36 6.44 0.48
C ASN A 27 -15.66 5.20 1.07
N VAL A 28 -15.26 5.26 2.32
CA VAL A 28 -14.64 4.15 3.05
C VAL A 28 -15.69 3.43 3.89
N THR A 29 -15.71 2.10 3.84
CA THR A 29 -16.52 1.27 4.73
C THR A 29 -15.65 0.77 5.87
N PHE A 30 -16.02 1.08 7.12
CA PHE A 30 -15.32 0.66 8.31
C PHE A 30 -16.12 -0.39 9.07
N GLY A 31 -15.42 -1.43 9.55
CA GLY A 31 -15.92 -2.36 10.54
C GLY A 31 -15.86 -1.80 11.95
N GLU A 32 -16.30 -2.61 12.93
CA GLU A 32 -16.30 -2.22 14.33
C GLU A 32 -14.87 -2.14 14.90
N GLY A 33 -14.61 -1.15 15.75
CA GLY A 33 -13.33 -1.01 16.46
C GLY A 33 -12.12 -0.69 15.57
N VAL A 34 -12.31 -0.21 14.35
CA VAL A 34 -11.22 0.26 13.50
C VAL A 34 -10.59 1.52 14.09
N THR A 35 -9.27 1.55 14.13
CA THR A 35 -8.48 2.70 14.59
C THR A 35 -7.69 3.31 13.44
N ILE A 36 -7.75 4.62 13.28
CA ILE A 36 -7.02 5.37 12.26
C ILE A 36 -6.19 6.45 12.93
N VAL A 37 -4.93 6.56 12.54
CA VAL A 37 -4.04 7.65 12.95
C VAL A 37 -3.86 8.61 11.77
N GLU A 38 -4.38 9.81 11.89
CA GLU A 38 -4.24 10.84 10.86
C GLU A 38 -2.86 11.53 10.87
N PRO A 39 -2.40 12.09 9.72
CA PRO A 39 -3.11 12.14 8.45
C PRO A 39 -2.95 10.83 7.65
N CYS A 40 -4.00 10.40 6.97
CA CYS A 40 -3.98 9.30 6.03
C CYS A 40 -4.91 9.60 4.83
N ASN A 41 -4.72 8.90 3.71
CA ASN A 41 -5.52 9.05 2.50
C ASN A 41 -6.21 7.73 2.17
N LEU A 42 -7.51 7.61 2.51
CA LEU A 42 -8.28 6.39 2.35
C LEU A 42 -9.48 6.68 1.44
N TYR A 43 -9.65 5.94 0.35
CA TYR A 43 -10.80 6.17 -0.52
C TYR A 43 -11.30 4.92 -1.22
N GLY A 44 -12.63 4.74 -1.23
CA GLY A 44 -13.32 3.67 -1.94
C GLY A 44 -12.92 2.26 -1.50
N CYS A 45 -12.45 2.08 -0.27
CA CYS A 45 -11.97 0.82 0.29
C CYS A 45 -12.84 0.32 1.43
N THR A 46 -12.64 -0.93 1.82
CA THR A 46 -13.28 -1.55 2.98
C THR A 46 -12.21 -1.97 3.99
N ILE A 47 -12.40 -1.62 5.26
CA ILE A 47 -11.49 -1.95 6.36
C ILE A 47 -12.31 -2.65 7.45
N SER A 48 -12.03 -3.92 7.70
CA SER A 48 -12.81 -4.77 8.60
C SER A 48 -12.43 -4.59 10.08
N ASP A 49 -13.20 -5.25 10.95
CA ASP A 49 -13.20 -5.07 12.40
C ASP A 49 -11.81 -5.14 13.05
N GLY A 50 -11.58 -4.30 14.03
CA GLY A 50 -10.39 -4.31 14.89
C GLY A 50 -9.08 -3.96 14.19
N SER A 51 -9.13 -3.48 12.94
CA SER A 51 -7.94 -3.13 12.18
C SER A 51 -7.39 -1.76 12.56
N PHE A 52 -6.08 -1.57 12.38
CA PHE A 52 -5.35 -0.35 12.68
C PHE A 52 -4.66 0.20 11.44
N ILE A 53 -4.86 1.47 11.16
CA ILE A 53 -4.24 2.20 10.06
C ILE A 53 -3.37 3.31 10.64
N GLY A 54 -2.07 3.22 10.41
CA GLY A 54 -1.08 4.19 10.87
C GLY A 54 -1.09 5.49 10.06
N PRO A 55 -0.33 6.50 10.52
CA PRO A 55 -0.28 7.80 9.84
C PRO A 55 0.42 7.70 8.48
N PHE A 56 0.06 8.61 7.56
CA PHE A 56 0.62 8.71 6.22
C PHE A 56 0.41 7.46 5.35
N VAL A 57 -0.56 6.62 5.71
CA VAL A 57 -0.97 5.48 4.88
C VAL A 57 -1.87 5.98 3.75
N GLU A 58 -1.67 5.43 2.55
CA GLU A 58 -2.63 5.55 1.46
C GLU A 58 -3.23 4.19 1.12
N ILE A 59 -4.58 4.11 1.09
CA ILE A 59 -5.34 2.94 0.65
C ILE A 59 -6.33 3.37 -0.41
N GLN A 60 -6.20 2.81 -1.59
CA GLN A 60 -6.97 3.20 -2.77
C GLN A 60 -8.28 2.42 -2.90
N LYS A 61 -9.08 2.80 -3.90
CA LYS A 61 -10.39 2.18 -4.15
C LYS A 61 -10.28 0.69 -4.49
N GLN A 62 -11.36 -0.06 -4.20
CA GLN A 62 -11.44 -1.50 -4.44
C GLN A 62 -10.41 -2.32 -3.63
N VAL A 63 -9.83 -1.73 -2.57
CA VAL A 63 -9.03 -2.47 -1.60
C VAL A 63 -9.94 -3.03 -0.52
N THR A 64 -9.67 -4.27 -0.12
CA THR A 64 -10.30 -4.92 1.03
C THR A 64 -9.26 -5.29 2.07
N ILE A 65 -9.41 -4.78 3.28
CA ILE A 65 -8.59 -5.08 4.44
C ILE A 65 -9.41 -5.98 5.38
N GLY A 66 -8.90 -7.15 5.68
CA GLY A 66 -9.49 -8.12 6.60
C GLY A 66 -9.54 -7.64 8.05
N LYS A 67 -9.92 -8.54 8.96
CA LYS A 67 -10.05 -8.24 10.40
C LYS A 67 -8.69 -8.22 11.09
N ARG A 68 -8.54 -7.36 12.10
CA ARG A 68 -7.35 -7.25 12.96
C ARG A 68 -6.04 -7.05 12.20
N VAL A 69 -6.12 -6.48 11.01
CA VAL A 69 -4.94 -6.11 10.21
C VAL A 69 -4.30 -4.86 10.80
N ARG A 70 -2.98 -4.82 10.81
CA ARG A 70 -2.23 -3.64 11.20
C ARG A 70 -1.44 -3.11 10.02
N VAL A 71 -1.81 -1.94 9.53
CA VAL A 71 -1.10 -1.22 8.47
C VAL A 71 -0.30 -0.11 9.12
N GLN A 72 1.02 -0.16 9.02
CA GLN A 72 1.92 0.80 9.64
C GLN A 72 2.16 2.03 8.74
N SER A 73 2.76 3.06 9.31
CA SER A 73 2.96 4.35 8.65
C SER A 73 3.66 4.24 7.29
N HIS A 74 3.27 5.13 6.38
CA HIS A 74 3.82 5.25 5.03
C HIS A 74 3.61 4.03 4.11
N ALA A 75 2.77 3.07 4.49
CA ALA A 75 2.40 2.01 3.56
C ALA A 75 1.50 2.55 2.45
N PHE A 76 1.72 2.08 1.23
CA PHE A 76 0.90 2.38 0.06
C PHE A 76 0.24 1.10 -0.45
N ILE A 77 -1.09 1.10 -0.47
CA ILE A 77 -1.89 -0.05 -0.93
C ILE A 77 -2.73 0.42 -2.13
N CYS A 78 -2.27 0.05 -3.32
CA CYS A 78 -2.93 0.44 -4.58
C CYS A 78 -4.24 -0.32 -4.80
N GLU A 79 -4.98 0.08 -5.82
CA GLU A 79 -6.23 -0.56 -6.22
C GLU A 79 -6.07 -2.08 -6.46
N LEU A 80 -7.15 -2.84 -6.24
CA LEU A 80 -7.27 -4.28 -6.48
C LEU A 80 -6.48 -5.17 -5.49
N VAL A 81 -6.08 -4.63 -4.32
CA VAL A 81 -5.43 -5.42 -3.28
C VAL A 81 -6.48 -5.97 -2.31
N THR A 82 -6.37 -7.26 -2.01
CA THR A 82 -7.13 -7.93 -0.94
C THR A 82 -6.14 -8.45 0.10
N ILE A 83 -6.36 -8.10 1.37
CA ILE A 83 -5.55 -8.55 2.51
C ILE A 83 -6.45 -9.33 3.46
N GLY A 84 -6.06 -10.57 3.76
CA GLY A 84 -6.76 -11.45 4.69
C GLY A 84 -6.65 -10.99 6.14
N ASP A 85 -7.19 -11.80 7.05
CA ASP A 85 -7.24 -11.49 8.48
C ASP A 85 -5.86 -11.62 9.16
N ASP A 86 -5.69 -10.93 10.30
CA ASP A 86 -4.51 -11.02 11.17
C ASP A 86 -3.18 -10.70 10.47
N CYS A 87 -3.21 -9.92 9.40
CA CYS A 87 -2.01 -9.53 8.66
C CYS A 87 -1.32 -8.32 9.28
N PHE A 88 -0.01 -8.23 9.03
CA PHE A 88 0.81 -7.10 9.44
C PHE A 88 1.52 -6.50 8.20
N ILE A 89 1.20 -5.26 7.88
CA ILE A 89 1.81 -4.50 6.78
C ILE A 89 2.71 -3.44 7.40
N SER A 90 4.01 -3.65 7.32
CA SER A 90 4.99 -2.81 8.01
C SER A 90 5.19 -1.47 7.31
N HIS A 91 6.00 -0.61 7.96
CA HIS A 91 6.27 0.76 7.52
C HIS A 91 6.81 0.81 6.09
N GLY A 92 6.26 1.69 5.27
CA GLY A 92 6.74 1.90 3.91
C GLY A 92 6.58 0.72 2.96
N ALA A 93 5.79 -0.31 3.30
CA ALA A 93 5.49 -1.39 2.37
C ALA A 93 4.69 -0.86 1.18
N MET A 94 5.08 -1.24 -0.05
CA MET A 94 4.54 -0.71 -1.29
C MET A 94 3.90 -1.81 -2.12
N PHE A 95 2.63 -1.67 -2.44
CA PHE A 95 1.93 -2.54 -3.38
C PHE A 95 1.83 -1.83 -4.73
N ILE A 96 2.03 -2.55 -5.81
CA ILE A 96 1.88 -2.04 -7.17
C ILE A 96 0.91 -2.92 -7.96
N ASN A 97 0.16 -2.34 -8.88
CA ASN A 97 -0.79 -3.05 -9.75
C ASN A 97 -0.51 -2.88 -11.23
N ASP A 98 0.34 -1.91 -11.61
CA ASP A 98 0.74 -1.65 -12.99
C ASP A 98 2.13 -2.23 -13.28
N LEU A 99 2.18 -3.16 -14.21
CA LEU A 99 3.42 -3.82 -14.66
C LEU A 99 3.98 -3.22 -15.96
N PHE A 100 3.49 -2.05 -16.36
CA PHE A 100 3.93 -1.34 -17.57
C PHE A 100 3.87 -2.21 -18.85
N GLN A 101 2.85 -3.05 -18.96
CA GLN A 101 2.73 -4.05 -20.05
C GLN A 101 2.75 -3.45 -21.46
N ILE A 102 2.41 -2.18 -21.59
CA ILE A 102 2.40 -1.44 -22.85
C ILE A 102 3.65 -0.58 -23.04
N GLY A 103 4.72 -0.81 -22.27
CA GLY A 103 5.97 -0.03 -22.31
C GLY A 103 5.90 1.32 -21.58
N GLY A 104 4.82 1.57 -20.83
CA GLY A 104 4.59 2.78 -20.04
C GLY A 104 3.44 2.56 -19.06
N PRO A 105 3.10 3.58 -18.26
CA PRO A 105 2.01 3.46 -17.28
C PRO A 105 0.66 3.26 -17.98
N ALA A 106 -0.25 2.60 -17.29
CA ALA A 106 -1.59 2.27 -17.81
C ALA A 106 -2.50 3.51 -18.04
N TRP A 107 -2.11 4.69 -17.57
CA TRP A 107 -2.85 5.95 -17.74
C TRP A 107 -4.33 5.86 -17.34
N GLY A 108 -4.62 5.09 -16.29
CA GLY A 108 -5.99 4.89 -15.80
C GLY A 108 -6.78 3.80 -16.55
N GLN A 109 -6.18 3.09 -17.48
CA GLN A 109 -6.78 1.92 -18.13
C GLN A 109 -6.76 0.72 -17.18
N SER A 110 -7.74 0.63 -16.29
CA SER A 110 -7.78 -0.34 -15.18
C SER A 110 -7.72 -1.81 -15.61
N HIS A 111 -8.08 -2.12 -16.86
CA HIS A 111 -7.98 -3.48 -17.39
C HIS A 111 -6.52 -3.98 -17.55
N LEU A 112 -5.55 -3.07 -17.53
CA LEU A 112 -4.11 -3.38 -17.55
C LEU A 112 -3.56 -3.65 -16.13
N TRP A 113 -4.28 -3.29 -15.09
CA TRP A 113 -3.86 -3.54 -13.72
C TRP A 113 -4.15 -4.97 -13.30
N LYS A 114 -3.34 -5.47 -12.41
CA LYS A 114 -3.44 -6.84 -11.88
C LYS A 114 -3.70 -6.81 -10.38
N PRO A 115 -4.52 -7.73 -9.85
CA PRO A 115 -4.81 -7.81 -8.42
C PRO A 115 -3.65 -8.41 -7.63
N THR A 116 -3.59 -8.07 -6.34
CA THR A 116 -2.76 -8.74 -5.33
C THR A 116 -3.66 -9.33 -4.25
N VAL A 117 -3.41 -10.57 -3.86
CA VAL A 117 -4.15 -11.24 -2.81
C VAL A 117 -3.20 -11.75 -1.73
N LEU A 118 -3.38 -11.31 -0.50
CA LEU A 118 -2.74 -11.88 0.67
C LEU A 118 -3.75 -12.76 1.43
N GLY A 119 -3.33 -13.96 1.76
CA GLY A 119 -4.05 -14.82 2.69
C GLY A 119 -4.03 -14.26 4.12
N ASN A 120 -4.36 -15.11 5.09
CA ASN A 120 -4.40 -14.74 6.50
C ASN A 120 -3.01 -14.85 7.15
N LYS A 121 -2.78 -14.06 8.21
CA LYS A 121 -1.53 -14.12 9.00
C LYS A 121 -0.27 -13.91 8.15
N VAL A 122 -0.36 -13.04 7.14
CA VAL A 122 0.78 -12.63 6.33
C VAL A 122 1.43 -11.39 6.95
N SER A 123 2.75 -11.43 7.09
CA SER A 123 3.54 -10.28 7.57
C SER A 123 4.41 -9.74 6.44
N ILE A 124 4.21 -8.50 6.07
CA ILE A 124 5.02 -7.80 5.07
C ILE A 124 6.00 -6.88 5.78
N GLY A 125 7.29 -7.10 5.58
CA GLY A 125 8.37 -6.35 6.21
C GLY A 125 8.50 -4.92 5.68
N THR A 126 9.20 -4.09 6.46
CA THR A 126 9.44 -2.67 6.16
C THR A 126 10.05 -2.48 4.78
N ASN A 127 9.51 -1.53 4.00
CA ASN A 127 9.95 -1.19 2.64
C ASN A 127 9.97 -2.38 1.65
N ALA A 128 9.21 -3.43 1.91
CA ALA A 128 9.03 -4.48 0.91
C ALA A 128 8.14 -3.98 -0.23
N THR A 129 8.41 -4.44 -1.44
CA THR A 129 7.62 -4.15 -2.64
C THR A 129 6.88 -5.41 -3.07
N ILE A 130 5.57 -5.33 -3.20
CA ILE A 130 4.71 -6.44 -3.58
C ILE A 130 4.14 -6.17 -4.97
N LEU A 131 4.54 -6.98 -5.92
CA LEU A 131 3.97 -7.00 -7.26
C LEU A 131 2.60 -7.69 -7.23
N PRO A 132 1.81 -7.61 -8.33
CA PRO A 132 0.57 -8.37 -8.46
C PRO A 132 0.81 -9.88 -8.34
N VAL A 133 0.57 -10.41 -7.16
CA VAL A 133 0.82 -11.80 -6.78
C VAL A 133 -0.23 -12.31 -5.80
N THR A 134 -0.33 -13.63 -5.68
CA THR A 134 -1.06 -14.30 -4.60
C THR A 134 -0.07 -14.84 -3.56
N ILE A 135 -0.28 -14.51 -2.29
CA ILE A 135 0.52 -14.99 -1.15
C ILE A 135 -0.38 -15.81 -0.24
N CYS A 136 -0.04 -17.07 -0.03
CA CYS A 136 -0.81 -17.96 0.85
C CYS A 136 -0.73 -17.53 2.33
N ASP A 137 -1.53 -18.17 3.17
CA ASP A 137 -1.53 -17.95 4.62
C ASP A 137 -0.16 -18.24 5.27
N ASN A 138 0.10 -17.58 6.41
CA ASN A 138 1.27 -17.83 7.25
C ASN A 138 2.60 -17.59 6.53
N VAL A 139 2.73 -16.48 5.83
CA VAL A 139 3.96 -16.05 5.15
C VAL A 139 4.54 -14.82 5.82
N VAL A 140 5.87 -14.79 5.94
CA VAL A 140 6.64 -13.61 6.33
C VAL A 140 7.49 -13.16 5.16
N VAL A 141 7.29 -11.93 4.72
CA VAL A 141 8.13 -11.26 3.73
C VAL A 141 9.10 -10.34 4.47
N GLY A 142 10.39 -10.54 4.29
CA GLY A 142 11.45 -9.77 4.94
C GLY A 142 11.48 -8.30 4.50
N ALA A 143 12.08 -7.45 5.34
CA ALA A 143 12.27 -6.03 5.02
C ALA A 143 13.05 -5.84 3.72
N GLY A 144 12.64 -4.86 2.89
CA GLY A 144 13.28 -4.54 1.61
C GLY A 144 13.16 -5.63 0.54
N ALA A 145 12.39 -6.69 0.77
CA ALA A 145 12.19 -7.72 -0.22
C ALA A 145 11.31 -7.26 -1.38
N VAL A 146 11.53 -7.82 -2.58
CA VAL A 146 10.68 -7.59 -3.76
C VAL A 146 10.01 -8.91 -4.15
N VAL A 147 8.70 -9.01 -3.89
CA VAL A 147 7.91 -10.21 -4.23
C VAL A 147 7.42 -10.08 -5.66
N THR A 148 7.97 -10.92 -6.55
CA THR A 148 7.69 -10.89 -8.00
C THR A 148 6.91 -12.08 -8.51
N LYS A 149 6.63 -13.07 -7.66
CA LYS A 149 5.92 -14.30 -8.02
C LYS A 149 5.03 -14.74 -6.85
N ASP A 150 4.01 -15.52 -7.16
CA ASP A 150 3.13 -16.13 -6.17
C ASP A 150 3.93 -16.93 -5.13
N ILE A 151 3.45 -16.87 -3.89
CA ILE A 151 3.98 -17.64 -2.76
C ILE A 151 2.91 -18.62 -2.33
N ALA A 152 3.09 -19.89 -2.68
CA ALA A 152 2.13 -20.95 -2.40
C ALA A 152 2.51 -21.81 -1.18
N VAL A 153 3.65 -21.57 -0.55
CA VAL A 153 4.15 -22.35 0.58
C VAL A 153 4.40 -21.43 1.77
N PRO A 154 3.85 -21.72 2.97
CA PRO A 154 4.13 -20.96 4.18
C PRO A 154 5.64 -20.92 4.48
N GLY A 155 6.13 -19.75 4.90
CA GLY A 155 7.57 -19.61 5.16
C GLY A 155 8.01 -18.17 5.26
N VAL A 156 9.31 -17.98 5.43
CA VAL A 156 9.98 -16.68 5.43
C VAL A 156 10.66 -16.48 4.08
N TYR A 157 10.32 -15.40 3.42
CA TYR A 157 10.84 -15.02 2.10
C TYR A 157 11.57 -13.68 2.20
N ALA A 158 12.73 -13.56 1.58
CA ALA A 158 13.49 -12.31 1.57
C ALA A 158 14.32 -12.13 0.30
N GLY A 159 14.83 -10.93 0.10
CA GLY A 159 15.70 -10.57 -1.03
C GLY A 159 14.98 -9.93 -2.21
N ASN A 160 15.74 -9.59 -3.24
CA ASN A 160 15.26 -9.04 -4.51
C ASN A 160 15.84 -9.84 -5.68
N PRO A 161 15.03 -10.65 -6.37
CA PRO A 161 13.67 -11.02 -6.03
C PRO A 161 13.58 -11.91 -4.76
N ALA A 162 12.45 -11.87 -4.07
CA ALA A 162 12.23 -12.64 -2.85
C ALA A 162 12.32 -14.16 -3.11
N ARG A 163 12.99 -14.86 -2.20
CA ARG A 163 13.17 -16.32 -2.21
C ARG A 163 12.88 -16.89 -0.82
N LEU A 164 12.45 -18.13 -0.78
CA LEU A 164 12.26 -18.86 0.48
C LEU A 164 13.59 -18.98 1.22
N ILE A 165 13.63 -18.48 2.45
CA ILE A 165 14.77 -18.56 3.36
C ILE A 165 14.62 -19.75 4.30
N ARG A 166 13.39 -19.94 4.85
CA ARG A 166 13.06 -21.09 5.72
C ARG A 166 11.55 -21.32 5.75
N LYS A 167 11.14 -22.54 5.98
CA LYS A 167 9.73 -22.88 6.29
C LYS A 167 9.36 -22.43 7.71
N LEU A 168 8.09 -22.15 7.93
CA LEU A 168 7.50 -21.91 9.26
C LEU A 168 6.95 -23.21 9.81
#